data_cbbdf74bcc5319c19bdd23187cb65b40
#
_entry.id   cbbdf74bcc5319c19bdd23187cb65b40
#
_cell.length_a   1.000
_cell.length_b   1.000
_cell.length_c   1.000
_cell.angle_alpha   90.00
_cell.angle_beta   90.00
_cell.angle_gamma   90.00
#
_symmetry.space_group_name_H-M   'P 1'
#
loop_
_entity.id
_entity.type
_entity.pdbx_description
1 polymer ?
#
loop_
_entity_poly.entity_id
_entity_poly.type
_entity_poly.pdbx_seq_one_letter_code
_entity_poly.pdbx_strand_id
1 'polypeptide(L)'
;MKKFPGIIVLLTIVFIMSCKDDKEDTWTQYQKWRNENAAYFNQKRAETDENGFPVYTEIYPVWDPGSFILMKTYKKGDGTKPAPLNNSTVKFMYKGMLYNGTAFDSTYLYTDSSTTGRGDQFIQGFQIALT
;
A
#
# COMPACT_ATOMS: atom_id res chain seq x y z
N MET A 1 -56.13 35.59 19.47
CA MET A 1 -55.19 35.16 18.39
C MET A 1 -53.77 35.49 18.83
N LYS A 2 -53.08 34.61 19.60
CA LYS A 2 -51.65 34.75 20.01
C LYS A 2 -51.09 33.39 20.46
N LYS A 3 -50.92 32.42 19.51
CA LYS A 3 -50.34 31.08 19.86
C LYS A 3 -49.33 30.55 18.81
N PHE A 4 -48.71 31.39 18.00
CA PHE A 4 -47.80 30.94 16.95
C PHE A 4 -46.29 31.08 17.19
N PRO A 5 -45.75 31.83 18.18
CA PRO A 5 -44.29 31.88 18.34
C PRO A 5 -43.68 30.61 18.96
N GLY A 6 -44.41 29.84 19.75
CA GLY A 6 -43.88 28.64 20.42
C GLY A 6 -43.61 27.45 19.47
N ILE A 7 -44.41 27.32 18.40
CA ILE A 7 -44.27 26.23 17.42
C ILE A 7 -43.05 26.45 16.51
N ILE A 8 -42.79 27.72 16.15
CA ILE A 8 -41.64 28.05 15.30
C ILE A 8 -40.32 27.82 16.04
N VAL A 9 -40.24 28.15 17.33
CA VAL A 9 -39.04 27.90 18.16
C VAL A 9 -38.80 26.41 18.34
N LEU A 10 -39.83 25.57 18.49
CA LEU A 10 -39.68 24.13 18.59
C LEU A 10 -39.21 23.51 17.28
N LEU A 11 -39.66 24.02 16.13
CA LEU A 11 -39.24 23.52 14.82
C LEU A 11 -37.78 23.87 14.50
N THR A 12 -37.28 25.01 14.95
CA THR A 12 -35.87 25.40 14.74
C THR A 12 -34.88 24.58 15.58
N ILE A 13 -35.28 24.10 16.78
CA ILE A 13 -34.44 23.27 17.62
C ILE A 13 -34.23 21.86 17.03
N VAL A 14 -35.23 21.35 16.29
CA VAL A 14 -35.13 20.02 15.66
C VAL A 14 -34.10 20.00 14.49
N PHE A 15 -33.88 21.15 13.82
CA PHE A 15 -32.94 21.23 12.70
C PHE A 15 -31.46 21.26 13.10
N ILE A 16 -31.11 21.59 14.34
CA ILE A 16 -29.71 21.64 14.78
C ILE A 16 -29.23 20.32 15.41
N MET A 17 -30.09 19.30 15.53
CA MET A 17 -29.70 17.96 16.02
C MET A 17 -29.37 16.95 14.91
N SER A 18 -29.41 17.34 13.63
CA SER A 18 -29.21 16.44 12.51
C SER A 18 -27.90 16.70 11.79
N CYS A 19 -26.75 16.54 12.44
CA CYS A 19 -25.45 16.24 11.83
C CYS A 19 -24.46 15.87 12.92
N LYS A 20 -24.63 14.69 13.52
CA LYS A 20 -23.50 13.90 13.99
C LYS A 20 -23.41 12.69 13.06
N ASP A 21 -22.82 12.89 11.89
CA ASP A 21 -22.20 11.79 11.19
C ASP A 21 -20.93 11.48 11.99
N ASP A 22 -21.00 10.47 12.86
CA ASP A 22 -19.85 9.90 13.58
C ASP A 22 -18.92 9.13 12.61
N LYS A 23 -19.01 9.39 11.31
CA LYS A 23 -18.05 8.91 10.34
C LYS A 23 -16.83 9.80 10.41
N GLU A 24 -15.75 9.20 10.89
CA GLU A 24 -14.41 9.76 10.76
C GLU A 24 -14.24 10.32 9.34
N ASP A 25 -13.86 11.59 9.19
CA ASP A 25 -13.75 12.19 7.87
C ASP A 25 -12.68 11.47 7.03
N THR A 26 -12.83 11.52 5.71
CA THR A 26 -11.94 10.82 4.77
C THR A 26 -10.47 11.21 4.97
N TRP A 27 -10.19 12.44 5.40
CA TRP A 27 -8.85 12.91 5.66
C TRP A 27 -8.23 12.25 6.89
N THR A 28 -8.97 12.15 7.98
CA THR A 28 -8.55 11.49 9.22
C THR A 28 -8.30 10.00 8.97
N GLN A 29 -9.19 9.32 8.24
CA GLN A 29 -9.00 7.93 7.82
C GLN A 29 -7.73 7.75 6.97
N TYR A 30 -7.48 8.66 6.02
CA TYR A 30 -6.28 8.64 5.20
C TYR A 30 -5.00 8.85 6.03
N GLN A 31 -4.99 9.80 6.97
CA GLN A 31 -3.84 10.04 7.84
C GLN A 31 -3.54 8.84 8.74
N LYS A 32 -4.56 8.23 9.31
CA LYS A 32 -4.43 7.00 10.10
C LYS A 32 -3.80 5.88 9.27
N TRP A 33 -4.36 5.60 8.10
CA TRP A 33 -3.84 4.58 7.18
C TRP A 33 -2.38 4.87 6.79
N ARG A 34 -2.03 6.10 6.47
CA ARG A 34 -0.68 6.52 6.14
C ARG A 34 0.30 6.27 7.30
N ASN A 35 -0.09 6.63 8.52
CA ASN A 35 0.74 6.45 9.70
C ASN A 35 0.97 4.96 10.02
N GLU A 36 -0.06 4.13 9.88
CA GLU A 36 0.02 2.68 10.08
C GLU A 36 0.95 2.03 9.03
N ASN A 37 0.86 2.43 7.77
CA ASN A 37 1.78 1.97 6.72
C ASN A 37 3.23 2.41 7.00
N ALA A 38 3.44 3.66 7.42
CA ALA A 38 4.78 4.15 7.77
C ALA A 38 5.36 3.40 8.97
N ALA A 39 4.55 3.14 9.99
CA ALA A 39 4.97 2.35 11.15
C ALA A 39 5.36 0.92 10.77
N TYR A 40 4.55 0.25 9.96
CA TYR A 40 4.84 -1.08 9.44
C TYR A 40 6.13 -1.12 8.60
N PHE A 41 6.31 -0.13 7.71
CA PHE A 41 7.51 -0.01 6.90
C PHE A 41 8.77 0.15 7.77
N ASN A 42 8.73 1.04 8.77
CA ASN A 42 9.84 1.26 9.69
C ASN A 42 10.13 0.03 10.55
N GLN A 43 9.11 -0.71 10.97
CA GLN A 43 9.27 -1.99 11.66
C GLN A 43 10.02 -2.99 10.79
N LYS A 44 9.62 -3.14 9.49
CA LYS A 44 10.28 -4.05 8.56
C LYS A 44 11.72 -3.63 8.25
N ARG A 45 11.97 -2.34 8.15
CA ARG A 45 13.32 -1.78 7.95
C ARG A 45 14.27 -2.10 9.10
N ALA A 46 13.76 -2.11 10.33
CA ALA A 46 14.54 -2.37 11.54
C ALA A 46 14.62 -3.87 11.92
N GLU A 47 13.96 -4.76 11.18
CA GLU A 47 13.93 -6.20 11.48
C GLU A 47 15.29 -6.85 11.25
N THR A 48 15.80 -7.54 12.28
CA THR A 48 17.06 -8.29 12.23
C THR A 48 16.82 -9.78 12.41
N ASP A 49 17.74 -10.59 11.88
CA ASP A 49 17.76 -12.04 12.09
C ASP A 49 18.34 -12.41 13.48
N GLU A 50 18.43 -13.71 13.76
CA GLU A 50 18.95 -14.26 15.02
C GLU A 50 20.42 -13.85 15.30
N ASN A 51 21.16 -13.44 14.27
CA ASN A 51 22.57 -13.01 14.36
C ASN A 51 22.70 -11.46 14.40
N GLY A 52 21.57 -10.74 14.39
CA GLY A 52 21.55 -9.28 14.39
C GLY A 52 21.73 -8.62 13.02
N PHE A 53 21.75 -9.38 11.92
CA PHE A 53 21.84 -8.82 10.56
C PHE A 53 20.47 -8.40 10.04
N PRO A 54 20.39 -7.31 9.23
CA PRO A 54 19.14 -6.87 8.62
C PRO A 54 18.49 -7.99 7.79
N VAL A 55 17.20 -8.24 8.03
CA VAL A 55 16.40 -9.21 7.26
C VAL A 55 16.08 -8.70 5.86
N TYR A 56 15.97 -7.36 5.73
CA TYR A 56 15.63 -6.69 4.48
C TYR A 56 16.83 -5.85 4.00
N THR A 57 17.03 -5.85 2.68
CA THR A 57 18.00 -4.99 2.00
C THR A 57 17.28 -3.84 1.32
N GLU A 58 17.79 -2.62 1.45
CA GLU A 58 17.29 -1.46 0.72
C GLU A 58 17.83 -1.45 -0.71
N ILE A 59 16.93 -1.44 -1.68
CA ILE A 59 17.27 -1.38 -3.11
C ILE A 59 16.89 -0.01 -3.65
N TYR A 60 17.89 0.74 -4.09
CA TYR A 60 17.77 2.07 -4.69
C TYR A 60 17.95 1.96 -6.20
N PRO A 61 16.96 2.34 -7.01
CA PRO A 61 17.12 2.31 -8.47
C PRO A 61 18.03 3.46 -8.91
N VAL A 62 18.85 3.19 -9.92
CA VAL A 62 19.78 4.20 -10.46
C VAL A 62 19.05 5.40 -11.05
N TRP A 63 17.85 5.19 -11.61
CA TRP A 63 17.04 6.24 -12.26
C TRP A 63 16.24 7.12 -11.28
N ASP A 64 16.11 6.72 -10.03
CA ASP A 64 15.42 7.49 -8.98
C ASP A 64 16.03 7.17 -7.60
N PRO A 65 17.16 7.80 -7.25
CA PRO A 65 17.85 7.57 -5.99
C PRO A 65 17.07 8.03 -4.75
N GLY A 66 16.00 8.79 -4.93
CA GLY A 66 15.10 9.22 -3.85
C GLY A 66 14.08 8.18 -3.43
N SER A 67 13.88 7.15 -4.25
CA SER A 67 12.96 6.05 -3.99
C SER A 67 13.73 4.76 -3.68
N PHE A 68 13.14 3.90 -2.87
CA PHE A 68 13.69 2.56 -2.61
C PHE A 68 12.60 1.58 -2.19
N ILE A 69 12.94 0.29 -2.24
CA ILE A 69 12.14 -0.79 -1.70
C ILE A 69 12.93 -1.55 -0.63
N LEU A 70 12.21 -2.20 0.28
CA LEU A 70 12.79 -3.21 1.17
C LEU A 70 12.61 -4.58 0.53
N MET A 71 13.71 -5.27 0.26
CA MET A 71 13.71 -6.58 -0.38
C MET A 71 14.24 -7.65 0.57
N LYS A 72 13.48 -8.76 0.70
CA LYS A 72 13.94 -9.98 1.34
C LYS A 72 14.04 -11.08 0.29
N THR A 73 15.23 -11.60 0.07
CA THR A 73 15.47 -12.68 -0.90
C THR A 73 15.42 -14.03 -0.22
N TYR A 74 14.45 -14.87 -0.58
CA TYR A 74 14.34 -16.24 -0.06
C TYR A 74 15.19 -17.24 -0.85
N LYS A 75 15.37 -17.00 -2.16
CA LYS A 75 16.18 -17.84 -3.04
C LYS A 75 16.84 -16.98 -4.10
N LYS A 76 18.15 -17.04 -4.19
CA LYS A 76 18.90 -16.40 -5.29
C LYS A 76 18.78 -17.22 -6.56
N GLY A 77 18.77 -16.55 -7.70
CA GLY A 77 18.96 -17.19 -9.00
C GLY A 77 20.39 -17.77 -9.13
N ASP A 78 20.58 -18.59 -10.13
CA ASP A 78 21.87 -19.22 -10.42
C ASP A 78 22.90 -18.26 -11.06
N GLY A 79 22.51 -17.04 -11.37
CA GLY A 79 23.39 -16.03 -11.97
C GLY A 79 23.78 -16.29 -13.43
N THR A 80 23.20 -17.33 -14.07
CA THR A 80 23.55 -17.70 -15.47
C THR A 80 22.95 -16.78 -16.51
N LYS A 81 21.90 -16.03 -16.13
CA LYS A 81 21.22 -15.09 -17.01
C LYS A 81 21.30 -13.67 -16.45
N PRO A 82 21.40 -12.65 -17.32
CA PRO A 82 21.38 -11.26 -16.87
C PRO A 82 20.01 -10.92 -16.26
N ALA A 83 19.98 -9.94 -15.35
CA ALA A 83 18.74 -9.33 -14.86
C ALA A 83 17.96 -8.70 -16.03
N PRO A 84 16.62 -8.70 -15.97
CA PRO A 84 15.83 -8.03 -17.00
C PRO A 84 16.09 -6.52 -16.97
N LEU A 85 16.05 -5.89 -18.13
CA LEU A 85 16.04 -4.45 -18.24
C LEU A 85 14.62 -3.91 -17.98
N ASN A 86 14.50 -2.63 -17.64
CA ASN A 86 13.20 -2.01 -17.35
C ASN A 86 12.18 -2.12 -18.51
N ASN A 87 12.65 -2.20 -19.76
CA ASN A 87 11.81 -2.41 -20.95
C ASN A 87 11.66 -3.89 -21.36
N SER A 88 12.21 -4.83 -20.61
CA SER A 88 12.07 -6.25 -20.89
C SER A 88 10.66 -6.73 -20.62
N THR A 89 10.19 -7.68 -21.44
CA THR A 89 8.96 -8.43 -21.13
C THR A 89 9.29 -9.56 -20.16
N VAL A 90 8.65 -9.55 -19.02
CA VAL A 90 8.85 -10.54 -17.96
C VAL A 90 7.55 -11.30 -17.68
N LYS A 91 7.70 -12.56 -17.28
CA LYS A 91 6.61 -13.41 -16.76
C LYS A 91 6.89 -13.75 -15.31
N PHE A 92 5.96 -13.43 -14.41
CA PHE A 92 6.14 -13.64 -12.97
C PHE A 92 4.82 -13.91 -12.25
N MET A 93 4.93 -14.39 -11.03
CA MET A 93 3.81 -14.56 -10.09
C MET A 93 3.97 -13.56 -8.95
N TYR A 94 2.85 -13.03 -8.46
CA TYR A 94 2.84 -12.14 -7.30
C TYR A 94 1.58 -12.28 -6.47
N LYS A 95 1.67 -11.78 -5.25
CA LYS A 95 0.54 -11.53 -4.35
C LYS A 95 0.74 -10.18 -3.67
N GLY A 96 -0.10 -9.21 -4.01
CA GLY A 96 -0.15 -7.90 -3.37
C GLY A 96 -0.93 -7.96 -2.06
N MET A 97 -0.34 -7.45 -0.98
CA MET A 97 -0.97 -7.39 0.34
C MET A 97 -0.76 -6.01 0.96
N LEU A 98 -1.76 -5.55 1.72
CA LEU A 98 -1.64 -4.38 2.58
C LEU A 98 -0.79 -4.71 3.82
N TYR A 99 -0.37 -3.69 4.56
CA TYR A 99 0.40 -3.84 5.81
C TYR A 99 -0.25 -4.76 6.84
N ASN A 100 -1.58 -4.88 6.85
CA ASN A 100 -2.36 -5.73 7.75
C ASN A 100 -2.56 -7.17 7.23
N GLY A 101 -1.91 -7.53 6.11
CA GLY A 101 -2.00 -8.86 5.51
C GLY A 101 -3.20 -9.07 4.58
N THR A 102 -4.07 -8.09 4.40
CA THR A 102 -5.19 -8.17 3.46
C THR A 102 -4.68 -8.20 2.03
N ALA A 103 -4.96 -9.27 1.29
CA ALA A 103 -4.62 -9.36 -0.12
C ALA A 103 -5.55 -8.47 -0.96
N PHE A 104 -4.97 -7.67 -1.85
CA PHE A 104 -5.73 -6.79 -2.76
C PHE A 104 -5.59 -7.21 -4.22
N ASP A 105 -4.52 -7.95 -4.57
CA ASP A 105 -4.30 -8.45 -5.94
C ASP A 105 -3.40 -9.68 -5.94
N SER A 106 -3.58 -10.57 -6.91
CA SER A 106 -2.80 -11.81 -6.98
C SER A 106 -2.92 -12.47 -8.35
N THR A 107 -1.81 -12.99 -8.88
CA THR A 107 -1.83 -13.84 -10.08
C THR A 107 -2.30 -15.26 -9.82
N TYR A 108 -2.43 -15.71 -8.57
CA TYR A 108 -2.89 -17.05 -8.22
C TYR A 108 -4.35 -17.34 -8.61
N LEU A 109 -5.10 -16.31 -8.99
CA LEU A 109 -6.48 -16.43 -9.49
C LEU A 109 -6.54 -16.73 -11.00
N TYR A 110 -5.42 -16.62 -11.72
CA TYR A 110 -5.34 -16.90 -13.16
C TYR A 110 -5.01 -18.37 -13.42
N THR A 111 -5.42 -18.88 -14.59
CA THR A 111 -5.28 -20.29 -14.97
C THR A 111 -3.82 -20.79 -14.90
N ASP A 112 -2.86 -19.96 -15.29
CA ASP A 112 -1.42 -20.27 -15.24
C ASP A 112 -0.69 -19.66 -14.04
N SER A 113 -1.46 -19.05 -13.12
CA SER A 113 -0.95 -18.39 -11.91
C SER A 113 0.16 -17.36 -12.16
N SER A 114 0.23 -16.76 -13.34
CA SER A 114 1.26 -15.80 -13.72
C SER A 114 0.70 -14.63 -14.51
N THR A 115 1.46 -13.55 -14.56
CA THR A 115 1.22 -12.41 -15.45
C THR A 115 2.44 -12.15 -16.32
N THR A 116 2.23 -11.52 -17.47
CA THR A 116 3.28 -11.14 -18.41
C THR A 116 3.11 -9.68 -18.79
N GLY A 117 4.18 -8.93 -18.76
CA GLY A 117 4.17 -7.52 -19.14
C GLY A 117 5.58 -6.94 -19.23
N ARG A 118 5.69 -5.71 -19.75
CA ARG A 118 6.95 -4.96 -19.76
C ARG A 118 7.20 -4.34 -18.39
N GLY A 119 8.45 -4.36 -17.93
CA GLY A 119 8.86 -3.82 -16.64
C GLY A 119 8.40 -2.38 -16.41
N ASP A 120 8.54 -1.52 -17.42
CA ASP A 120 8.20 -0.08 -17.40
C ASP A 120 6.68 0.22 -17.31
N GLN A 121 5.81 -0.78 -17.46
CA GLN A 121 4.36 -0.65 -17.37
C GLN A 121 3.81 -0.97 -15.98
N PHE A 122 4.65 -1.48 -15.07
CA PHE A 122 4.25 -1.80 -13.72
C PHE A 122 4.43 -0.60 -12.76
N ILE A 123 3.84 -0.71 -11.58
CA ILE A 123 4.06 0.28 -10.50
C ILE A 123 5.55 0.32 -10.13
N GLN A 124 6.01 1.47 -9.65
CA GLN A 124 7.42 1.73 -9.36
C GLN A 124 8.08 0.65 -8.49
N GLY A 125 7.39 0.13 -7.47
CA GLY A 125 7.93 -0.94 -6.63
C GLY A 125 8.27 -2.21 -7.41
N PHE A 126 7.46 -2.60 -8.41
CA PHE A 126 7.78 -3.71 -9.29
C PHE A 126 8.92 -3.39 -10.25
N GLN A 127 8.96 -2.16 -10.77
CA GLN A 127 10.09 -1.75 -11.64
C GLN A 127 11.43 -1.91 -10.90
N ILE A 128 11.50 -1.48 -9.63
CA ILE A 128 12.71 -1.61 -8.82
C ILE A 128 13.01 -3.08 -8.49
N ALA A 129 11.99 -3.90 -8.21
CA ALA A 129 12.18 -5.30 -7.81
C ALA A 129 12.58 -6.23 -8.99
N LEU A 130 12.27 -5.85 -10.22
CA LEU A 130 12.48 -6.67 -11.42
C LEU A 130 13.79 -6.33 -12.17
N THR A 131 14.41 -5.21 -11.87
CA THR A 131 15.68 -4.76 -12.45
C THR A 131 16.82 -4.74 -11.46
#